data_3732f723849303f5c867b9acb1d8658e
#
_entry.id   3732f723849303f5c867b9acb1d8658e
#
_cell.length_a   1.000
_cell.length_b   1.000
_cell.length_c   1.000
_cell.angle_alpha   90.00
_cell.angle_beta   90.00
_cell.angle_gamma   90.00
#
_symmetry.space_group_name_H-M   'P 1'
#
loop_
_entity.id
_entity.type
_entity.pdbx_description
1 polymer ?
#
loop_
_entity_poly.entity_id
_entity_poly.type
_entity_poly.pdbx_seq_one_letter_code
_entity_poly.pdbx_strand_id
1 'polypeptide(L)'
;VIGNIQNLKSLTDYAHKNGVEIGLWTQSDLHPKDSISALLQRDIVKEVRDAGVRVLKTDVAWVGWGYSFGLNGVADVGHIMPYYGNDARPFIISLDGWAGTQRYAGVWSGDQTGGQWEYIRFHIPTYIGSGLSGQPNITSDMDGIFGGKNLVMNTRDFQWKTWTPMELNMDGWGSNEKYPHALGEPATSINRWYL
;
A
#
# COMPACT_ATOMS: atom_id res chain seq x y z
N VAL A 1 -15.23 -1.39 -14.22
CA VAL A 1 -13.88 -1.58 -14.69
C VAL A 1 -13.11 -2.56 -13.82
N ILE A 2 -13.09 -2.40 -12.51
CA ILE A 2 -12.41 -3.33 -11.57
C ILE A 2 -13.07 -4.72 -11.60
N GLY A 3 -14.38 -4.82 -11.84
CA GLY A 3 -15.08 -6.10 -11.97
C GLY A 3 -14.83 -6.87 -13.28
N ASN A 4 -14.11 -6.29 -14.23
CA ASN A 4 -13.78 -6.98 -15.47
C ASN A 4 -12.38 -7.61 -15.40
N ILE A 5 -12.34 -8.89 -15.07
CA ILE A 5 -11.10 -9.65 -14.91
C ILE A 5 -10.22 -9.64 -16.17
N GLN A 6 -10.81 -9.69 -17.37
CA GLN A 6 -10.01 -9.65 -18.61
C GLN A 6 -9.34 -8.30 -18.86
N ASN A 7 -10.06 -7.21 -18.60
CA ASN A 7 -9.47 -5.87 -18.71
C ASN A 7 -8.38 -5.65 -17.66
N LEU A 8 -8.62 -6.13 -16.44
CA LEU A 8 -7.62 -6.09 -15.39
C LEU A 8 -6.38 -6.91 -15.75
N LYS A 9 -6.60 -8.13 -16.29
CA LYS A 9 -5.49 -8.97 -16.77
C LYS A 9 -4.68 -8.27 -17.87
N SER A 10 -5.33 -7.63 -18.82
CA SER A 10 -4.61 -6.89 -19.88
C SER A 10 -3.74 -5.77 -19.30
N LEU A 11 -4.21 -5.10 -18.25
CA LEU A 11 -3.45 -4.06 -17.56
C LEU A 11 -2.27 -4.65 -16.78
N THR A 12 -2.49 -5.74 -16.03
CA THR A 12 -1.42 -6.39 -15.25
C THR A 12 -0.35 -6.97 -16.16
N ASP A 13 -0.72 -7.62 -17.27
CA ASP A 13 0.22 -8.16 -18.24
C ASP A 13 1.06 -7.04 -18.90
N TYR A 14 0.44 -5.91 -19.22
CA TYR A 14 1.14 -4.74 -19.75
C TYR A 14 2.11 -4.14 -18.73
N ALA A 15 1.67 -3.96 -17.49
CA ALA A 15 2.49 -3.43 -16.42
C ALA A 15 3.69 -4.34 -16.13
N HIS A 16 3.44 -5.64 -15.98
CA HIS A 16 4.46 -6.65 -15.72
C HIS A 16 5.54 -6.67 -16.81
N LYS A 17 5.13 -6.60 -18.09
CA LYS A 17 6.06 -6.49 -19.23
C LYS A 17 6.97 -5.27 -19.15
N ASN A 18 6.53 -4.22 -18.49
CA ASN A 18 7.30 -2.99 -18.25
C ASN A 18 8.01 -2.95 -16.90
N GLY A 19 8.08 -4.07 -16.18
CA GLY A 19 8.76 -4.17 -14.89
C GLY A 19 7.98 -3.57 -13.72
N VAL A 20 6.64 -3.43 -13.86
CA VAL A 20 5.75 -2.88 -12.84
C VAL A 20 4.69 -3.91 -12.47
N GLU A 21 4.46 -4.09 -11.19
CA GLU A 21 3.38 -4.94 -10.70
C GLU A 21 2.16 -4.11 -10.30
N ILE A 22 0.97 -4.62 -10.55
CA ILE A 22 -0.27 -3.96 -10.19
C ILE A 22 -0.70 -4.38 -8.79
N GLY A 23 -0.99 -3.39 -7.96
CA GLY A 23 -1.57 -3.56 -6.65
C GLY A 23 -2.99 -2.99 -6.59
N LEU A 24 -3.85 -3.62 -5.82
CA LEU A 24 -5.21 -3.15 -5.59
C LEU A 24 -5.53 -3.09 -4.09
N TRP A 25 -6.39 -2.16 -3.74
CA TRP A 25 -7.06 -2.21 -2.45
C TRP A 25 -7.91 -3.48 -2.36
N THR A 26 -7.86 -4.15 -1.23
CA THR A 26 -8.74 -5.27 -0.94
C THR A 26 -9.83 -4.87 0.06
N GLN A 27 -10.82 -5.73 0.19
CA GLN A 27 -11.92 -5.62 1.14
C GLN A 27 -11.97 -6.90 1.98
N SER A 28 -12.73 -6.87 3.09
CA SER A 28 -12.83 -8.02 4.01
C SER A 28 -13.43 -9.27 3.36
N ASP A 29 -14.33 -9.09 2.41
CA ASP A 29 -14.89 -10.20 1.65
C ASP A 29 -14.02 -10.48 0.43
N LEU A 30 -13.28 -11.58 0.49
CA LEU A 30 -12.38 -11.98 -0.60
C LEU A 30 -13.14 -12.58 -1.80
N HIS A 31 -14.34 -13.08 -1.57
CA HIS A 31 -15.27 -13.53 -2.58
C HIS A 31 -16.54 -12.69 -2.58
N PRO A 32 -17.18 -12.51 -3.75
CA PRO A 32 -18.46 -11.80 -3.80
C PRO A 32 -19.54 -12.57 -3.04
N LYS A 33 -20.42 -11.84 -2.38
CA LYS A 33 -21.63 -12.38 -1.74
C LYS A 33 -22.82 -12.16 -2.66
N ASP A 34 -23.64 -13.19 -2.84
CA ASP A 34 -24.82 -13.16 -3.72
C ASP A 34 -25.83 -12.05 -3.36
N SER A 35 -25.82 -11.62 -2.13
CA SER A 35 -26.74 -10.59 -1.61
C SER A 35 -26.31 -9.16 -1.90
N ILE A 36 -25.13 -8.90 -2.45
CA ILE A 36 -24.60 -7.57 -2.70
C ILE A 36 -24.82 -7.20 -4.17
N SER A 37 -25.14 -5.93 -4.43
CA SER A 37 -25.25 -5.43 -5.80
C SER A 37 -24.00 -5.75 -6.64
N ALA A 38 -24.22 -6.30 -7.81
CA ALA A 38 -23.14 -6.72 -8.72
C ALA A 38 -22.13 -5.62 -9.07
N LEU A 39 -22.51 -4.36 -8.99
CA LEU A 39 -21.64 -3.21 -9.26
C LEU A 39 -20.56 -2.99 -8.20
N LEU A 40 -20.77 -3.50 -6.98
CA LEU A 40 -19.85 -3.35 -5.85
C LEU A 40 -19.14 -4.65 -5.51
N GLN A 41 -19.48 -5.73 -6.18
CA GLN A 41 -18.87 -7.03 -5.92
C GLN A 41 -17.51 -7.14 -6.60
N ARG A 42 -16.52 -7.47 -5.80
CA ARG A 42 -15.19 -7.81 -6.28
C ARG A 42 -14.87 -9.25 -5.86
N ASP A 43 -14.22 -9.97 -6.74
CA ASP A 43 -13.66 -11.27 -6.43
C ASP A 43 -12.14 -11.13 -6.32
N ILE A 44 -11.66 -10.89 -5.12
CA ILE A 44 -10.24 -10.65 -4.86
C ILE A 44 -9.40 -11.86 -5.24
N VAL A 45 -9.93 -13.05 -5.03
CA VAL A 45 -9.25 -14.31 -5.40
C VAL A 45 -9.04 -14.37 -6.92
N LYS A 46 -10.06 -14.03 -7.71
CA LYS A 46 -9.92 -13.97 -9.18
C LYS A 46 -9.01 -12.84 -9.65
N GLU A 47 -9.04 -11.69 -8.98
CA GLU A 47 -8.12 -10.60 -9.30
C GLU A 47 -6.65 -11.03 -9.15
N VAL A 48 -6.34 -11.81 -8.13
CA VAL A 48 -5.00 -12.37 -7.93
C VAL A 48 -4.72 -13.53 -8.90
N ARG A 49 -5.60 -14.52 -8.92
CA ARG A 49 -5.41 -15.78 -9.65
C ARG A 49 -5.48 -15.61 -11.17
N ASP A 50 -6.54 -14.94 -11.63
CA ASP A 50 -6.88 -14.91 -13.05
C ASP A 50 -6.39 -13.62 -13.71
N ALA A 51 -6.36 -12.48 -12.98
CA ALA A 51 -5.91 -11.21 -13.51
C ALA A 51 -4.46 -10.84 -13.15
N GLY A 52 -3.80 -11.57 -12.25
CA GLY A 52 -2.38 -11.37 -11.97
C GLY A 52 -2.05 -10.16 -11.10
N VAL A 53 -2.96 -9.74 -10.23
CA VAL A 53 -2.66 -8.75 -9.18
C VAL A 53 -1.63 -9.32 -8.21
N ARG A 54 -0.59 -8.55 -7.90
CA ARG A 54 0.56 -8.99 -7.10
C ARG A 54 0.67 -8.30 -5.74
N VAL A 55 0.04 -7.17 -5.57
CA VAL A 55 0.08 -6.37 -4.35
C VAL A 55 -1.33 -6.16 -3.84
N LEU A 56 -1.55 -6.35 -2.56
CA LEU A 56 -2.85 -6.08 -1.93
C LEU A 56 -2.66 -5.12 -0.76
N LYS A 57 -3.48 -4.07 -0.72
CA LYS A 57 -3.53 -3.13 0.38
C LYS A 57 -4.78 -3.40 1.22
N THR A 58 -4.57 -3.77 2.49
CA THR A 58 -5.65 -3.89 3.49
C THR A 58 -5.79 -2.57 4.23
N ASP A 59 -7.01 -2.13 4.46
CA ASP A 59 -7.30 -0.83 5.05
C ASP A 59 -8.33 -0.95 6.19
N VAL A 60 -9.12 0.08 6.41
CA VAL A 60 -10.06 0.22 7.52
C VAL A 60 -11.02 -0.96 7.72
N ALA A 61 -11.30 -1.73 6.70
CA ALA A 61 -12.12 -2.94 6.81
C ALA A 61 -11.54 -3.99 7.78
N TRP A 62 -10.26 -3.89 8.10
CA TRP A 62 -9.52 -4.82 8.96
C TRP A 62 -9.25 -4.25 10.35
N VAL A 63 -9.60 -3.00 10.59
CA VAL A 63 -9.33 -2.27 11.82
C VAL A 63 -10.57 -2.23 12.72
N GLY A 64 -10.37 -2.28 14.02
CA GLY A 64 -11.40 -1.98 15.00
C GLY A 64 -11.99 -3.16 15.77
N TRP A 65 -11.90 -4.37 15.29
CA TRP A 65 -12.40 -5.58 15.96
C TRP A 65 -11.36 -6.29 16.82
N GLY A 66 -10.18 -5.68 16.95
CA GLY A 66 -9.09 -6.16 17.79
C GLY A 66 -8.16 -7.14 17.10
N TYR A 67 -7.22 -7.64 17.91
CA TYR A 67 -6.07 -8.43 17.45
C TYR A 67 -6.44 -9.64 16.58
N SER A 68 -7.34 -10.48 17.06
CA SER A 68 -7.66 -11.73 16.32
C SER A 68 -8.33 -11.45 14.98
N PHE A 69 -9.18 -10.44 14.91
CA PHE A 69 -9.84 -10.05 13.66
C PHE A 69 -8.83 -9.51 12.65
N GLY A 70 -8.03 -8.52 13.05
CA GLY A 70 -7.05 -7.88 12.16
C GLY A 70 -5.99 -8.87 11.67
N LEU A 71 -5.37 -9.62 12.57
CA LEU A 71 -4.32 -10.58 12.21
C LEU A 71 -4.84 -11.72 11.33
N ASN A 72 -5.99 -12.29 11.65
CA ASN A 72 -6.58 -13.36 10.84
C ASN A 72 -6.98 -12.84 9.46
N GLY A 73 -7.55 -11.65 9.37
CA GLY A 73 -7.92 -11.05 8.09
C GLY A 73 -6.70 -10.82 7.18
N VAL A 74 -5.60 -10.29 7.72
CA VAL A 74 -4.35 -10.12 6.97
C VAL A 74 -3.75 -11.47 6.59
N ALA A 75 -3.83 -12.48 7.46
CA ALA A 75 -3.38 -13.84 7.16
C ALA A 75 -4.19 -14.47 6.02
N ASP A 76 -5.51 -14.31 6.02
CA ASP A 76 -6.38 -14.80 4.94
C ASP A 76 -6.01 -14.17 3.59
N VAL A 77 -5.78 -12.86 3.57
CA VAL A 77 -5.26 -12.17 2.38
C VAL A 77 -3.88 -12.72 1.98
N GLY A 78 -3.01 -12.96 2.94
CA GLY A 78 -1.69 -13.56 2.70
C GLY A 78 -1.75 -14.95 2.07
N HIS A 79 -2.72 -15.74 2.46
CA HIS A 79 -2.90 -17.09 1.94
C HIS A 79 -3.41 -17.15 0.50
N ILE A 80 -4.08 -16.11 0.01
CA ILE A 80 -4.50 -16.07 -1.41
C ILE A 80 -3.27 -16.01 -2.32
N MET A 81 -2.27 -15.21 -1.97
CA MET A 81 -1.11 -14.94 -2.84
C MET A 81 -0.29 -16.19 -3.18
N PRO A 82 0.09 -17.07 -2.22
CA PRO A 82 0.79 -18.30 -2.53
C PRO A 82 -0.02 -19.28 -3.37
N TYR A 83 -1.34 -19.33 -3.16
CA TYR A 83 -2.21 -20.26 -3.87
C TYR A 83 -2.55 -19.82 -5.29
N TYR A 84 -2.74 -18.54 -5.50
CA TYR A 84 -3.31 -17.99 -6.73
C TYR A 84 -2.39 -17.05 -7.48
N GLY A 85 -1.27 -16.68 -6.88
CA GLY A 85 -0.36 -15.67 -7.41
C GLY A 85 0.72 -16.19 -8.36
N ASN A 86 0.62 -17.40 -8.88
CA ASN A 86 1.57 -17.97 -9.86
C ASN A 86 3.03 -17.76 -9.44
N ASP A 87 3.42 -18.29 -8.29
CA ASP A 87 4.75 -18.20 -7.68
C ASP A 87 5.17 -16.81 -7.18
N ALA A 88 4.25 -15.84 -7.19
CA ALA A 88 4.52 -14.54 -6.61
C ALA A 88 4.59 -14.61 -5.09
N ARG A 89 5.58 -13.95 -4.51
CA ARG A 89 5.60 -13.73 -3.06
C ARG A 89 4.44 -12.82 -2.69
N PRO A 90 3.76 -13.07 -1.56
CA PRO A 90 2.78 -12.13 -1.03
C PRO A 90 3.43 -10.76 -0.79
N PHE A 91 2.84 -9.73 -1.35
CA PHE A 91 3.20 -8.35 -1.03
C PHE A 91 1.94 -7.63 -0.59
N ILE A 92 1.80 -7.51 0.72
CA ILE A 92 0.62 -6.92 1.37
C ILE A 92 1.07 -5.73 2.17
N ILE A 93 0.33 -4.62 2.04
CA ILE A 93 0.48 -3.44 2.86
C ILE A 93 -0.75 -3.35 3.75
N SER A 94 -0.54 -3.39 5.07
CA SER A 94 -1.62 -3.40 6.06
C SER A 94 -1.58 -2.18 6.96
N LEU A 95 -2.76 -1.73 7.37
CA LEU A 95 -2.89 -0.75 8.45
C LEU A 95 -2.74 -1.40 9.83
N ASP A 96 -3.01 -2.69 9.94
CA ASP A 96 -2.86 -3.45 11.18
C ASP A 96 -1.39 -3.82 11.44
N GLY A 97 -0.85 -3.30 12.54
CA GLY A 97 0.52 -3.56 13.00
C GLY A 97 0.58 -4.46 14.24
N TRP A 98 -0.34 -5.38 14.42
CA TRP A 98 -0.31 -6.32 15.54
C TRP A 98 0.91 -7.24 15.50
N ALA A 99 1.34 -7.70 16.66
CA ALA A 99 2.40 -8.71 16.73
C ALA A 99 2.00 -9.96 15.98
N GLY A 100 2.80 -10.34 14.97
CA GLY A 100 2.49 -11.42 14.03
C GLY A 100 2.15 -10.95 12.62
N THR A 101 1.73 -9.70 12.43
CA THR A 101 1.45 -9.11 11.10
C THR A 101 2.66 -9.19 10.17
N GLN A 102 3.87 -9.07 10.70
CA GLN A 102 5.12 -9.15 9.92
C GLN A 102 5.31 -10.47 9.16
N ARG A 103 4.54 -11.51 9.51
CA ARG A 103 4.54 -12.78 8.77
C ARG A 103 3.85 -12.68 7.41
N TYR A 104 2.96 -11.71 7.25
CA TYR A 104 2.05 -11.61 6.11
C TYR A 104 2.20 -10.29 5.36
N ALA A 105 2.47 -9.19 6.07
CA ALA A 105 2.38 -7.86 5.50
C ALA A 105 3.48 -6.92 6.00
N GLY A 106 3.79 -5.91 5.19
CA GLY A 106 4.36 -4.65 5.67
C GLY A 106 3.25 -3.74 6.20
N VAL A 107 3.63 -2.76 6.99
CA VAL A 107 2.69 -1.86 7.68
C VAL A 107 2.89 -0.42 7.18
N TRP A 108 1.80 0.28 6.92
CA TRP A 108 1.88 1.74 6.80
C TRP A 108 1.14 2.40 7.96
N SER A 109 1.55 3.61 8.30
CA SER A 109 1.08 4.29 9.52
C SER A 109 -0.30 4.96 9.40
N GLY A 110 -1.02 4.72 8.29
CA GLY A 110 -2.34 5.30 8.07
C GLY A 110 -2.30 6.69 7.43
N ASP A 111 -3.46 7.34 7.41
CA ASP A 111 -3.68 8.61 6.72
C ASP A 111 -3.20 9.80 7.57
N GLN A 112 -2.04 10.35 7.27
CA GLN A 112 -1.57 11.60 7.86
C GLN A 112 -1.89 12.80 6.97
N THR A 113 -2.05 13.96 7.60
CA THR A 113 -2.35 15.21 6.89
C THR A 113 -1.19 15.66 5.98
N GLY A 114 0.05 15.44 6.39
CA GLY A 114 1.23 15.89 5.63
C GLY A 114 1.61 17.36 5.85
N GLY A 115 2.67 17.77 5.21
CA GLY A 115 3.17 19.16 5.27
C GLY A 115 3.76 19.58 6.61
N GLN A 116 4.03 18.67 7.53
CA GLN A 116 4.46 18.94 8.90
C GLN A 116 5.75 18.18 9.24
N TRP A 117 6.74 18.89 9.77
CA TRP A 117 8.02 18.30 10.20
C TRP A 117 7.87 17.30 11.34
N GLU A 118 6.82 17.43 12.14
CA GLU A 118 6.48 16.55 13.23
C GLU A 118 6.29 15.12 12.76
N TYR A 119 5.79 14.90 11.56
CA TYR A 119 5.64 13.55 11.00
C TYR A 119 7.00 12.89 10.75
N ILE A 120 7.95 13.58 10.16
CA ILE A 120 9.31 13.03 10.01
C ILE A 120 9.92 12.75 11.37
N ARG A 121 9.82 13.69 12.29
CA ARG A 121 10.33 13.55 13.66
C ARG A 121 9.72 12.37 14.41
N PHE A 122 8.45 12.10 14.17
CA PHE A 122 7.73 10.98 14.77
C PHE A 122 8.05 9.64 14.07
N HIS A 123 8.07 9.61 12.75
CA HIS A 123 8.25 8.40 11.97
C HIS A 123 9.63 7.77 12.15
N ILE A 124 10.70 8.57 12.23
CA ILE A 124 12.06 8.04 12.37
C ILE A 124 12.20 7.12 13.60
N PRO A 125 11.90 7.58 14.83
CA PRO A 125 11.97 6.69 15.99
C PRO A 125 10.92 5.58 15.97
N THR A 126 9.74 5.81 15.38
CA THR A 126 8.72 4.79 15.23
C THR A 126 9.21 3.64 14.35
N TYR A 127 9.86 3.92 13.25
CA TYR A 127 10.37 2.89 12.34
C TYR A 127 11.54 2.12 12.97
N ILE A 128 12.41 2.79 13.70
CA ILE A 128 13.47 2.15 14.47
C ILE A 128 12.85 1.21 15.52
N GLY A 129 11.88 1.70 16.28
CA GLY A 129 11.18 0.90 17.31
C GLY A 129 10.44 -0.30 16.71
N SER A 130 9.77 -0.12 15.57
CA SER A 130 9.11 -1.22 14.85
C SER A 130 10.10 -2.29 14.41
N GLY A 131 11.23 -1.88 13.84
CA GLY A 131 12.30 -2.80 13.44
C GLY A 131 12.86 -3.61 14.61
N LEU A 132 13.12 -2.94 15.75
CA LEU A 132 13.56 -3.58 16.98
C LEU A 132 12.50 -4.52 17.58
N SER A 133 11.23 -4.28 17.28
CA SER A 133 10.11 -5.13 17.71
C SER A 133 9.78 -6.26 16.72
N GLY A 134 10.60 -6.46 15.68
CA GLY A 134 10.43 -7.51 14.69
C GLY A 134 9.44 -7.16 13.56
N GLN A 135 9.09 -5.89 13.41
CA GLN A 135 8.26 -5.38 12.30
C GLN A 135 9.10 -4.42 11.42
N PRO A 136 10.08 -4.93 10.67
CA PRO A 136 11.01 -4.07 9.94
C PRO A 136 10.39 -3.38 8.72
N ASN A 137 9.35 -3.99 8.12
CA ASN A 137 8.72 -3.47 6.92
C ASN A 137 7.60 -2.50 7.31
N ILE A 138 7.98 -1.28 7.61
CA ILE A 138 7.06 -0.19 7.93
C ILE A 138 7.29 1.01 7.01
N THR A 139 6.23 1.71 6.68
CA THR A 139 6.25 2.92 5.87
C THR A 139 5.15 3.89 6.30
N SER A 140 5.10 5.04 5.66
CA SER A 140 3.98 6.00 5.70
C SER A 140 3.81 6.62 4.32
N ASP A 141 2.64 7.18 4.08
CA ASP A 141 2.41 7.94 2.85
C ASP A 141 3.42 9.08 2.75
N MET A 142 4.03 9.24 1.57
CA MET A 142 4.99 10.30 1.31
C MET A 142 4.34 11.68 1.56
N ASP A 143 4.92 12.45 2.48
CA ASP A 143 4.37 13.75 2.92
C ASP A 143 2.92 13.64 3.44
N GLY A 144 2.53 12.49 4.00
CA GLY A 144 1.14 12.19 4.35
C GLY A 144 0.25 12.03 3.12
N ILE A 145 -0.94 11.45 3.28
CA ILE A 145 -1.85 11.19 2.15
C ILE A 145 -2.43 12.49 1.55
N PHE A 146 -2.57 13.55 2.36
CA PHE A 146 -3.11 14.85 1.95
C PHE A 146 -2.05 15.94 1.77
N GLY A 147 -0.77 15.58 1.76
CA GLY A 147 0.35 16.50 1.60
C GLY A 147 0.55 17.00 0.16
N GLY A 148 1.76 17.45 -0.13
CA GLY A 148 2.17 17.89 -1.47
C GLY A 148 2.11 19.40 -1.69
N LYS A 149 1.63 20.19 -0.71
CA LYS A 149 1.56 21.66 -0.80
C LYS A 149 2.88 22.35 -0.44
N ASN A 150 3.70 21.68 0.35
CA ASN A 150 5.01 22.19 0.78
C ASN A 150 6.10 21.34 0.11
N LEU A 151 6.68 21.84 -0.97
CA LEU A 151 7.70 21.11 -1.74
C LEU A 151 8.95 20.82 -0.93
N VAL A 152 9.33 21.68 -0.01
CA VAL A 152 10.50 21.47 0.85
C VAL A 152 10.23 20.28 1.78
N MET A 153 9.05 20.26 2.39
CA MET A 153 8.64 19.16 3.27
C MET A 153 8.55 17.84 2.52
N ASN A 154 7.88 17.84 1.37
CA ASN A 154 7.77 16.66 0.50
C ASN A 154 9.16 16.11 0.12
N THR A 155 10.05 17.00 -0.36
CA THR A 155 11.42 16.62 -0.74
C THR A 155 12.20 16.02 0.44
N ARG A 156 12.08 16.60 1.63
CA ARG A 156 12.76 16.06 2.82
C ARG A 156 12.19 14.74 3.29
N ASP A 157 10.89 14.59 3.21
CA ASP A 157 10.24 13.32 3.53
C ASP A 157 10.66 12.22 2.54
N PHE A 158 10.75 12.56 1.27
CA PHE A 158 11.26 11.66 0.24
C PHE A 158 12.71 11.22 0.51
N GLN A 159 13.59 12.18 0.80
CA GLN A 159 15.01 11.93 1.04
C GLN A 159 15.27 10.95 2.18
N TRP A 160 14.58 11.08 3.30
CA TRP A 160 14.81 10.16 4.41
C TRP A 160 14.14 8.80 4.20
N LYS A 161 12.97 8.77 3.55
CA LYS A 161 12.23 7.53 3.28
C LYS A 161 12.94 6.61 2.30
N THR A 162 13.80 7.12 1.44
CA THR A 162 14.70 6.30 0.61
C THR A 162 15.54 5.31 1.43
N TRP A 163 15.77 5.58 2.70
CA TRP A 163 16.46 4.69 3.64
C TRP A 163 15.54 3.73 4.40
N THR A 164 14.26 3.74 4.06
CA THR A 164 13.27 2.83 4.67
C THR A 164 13.02 1.62 3.78
N PRO A 165 12.48 0.51 4.33
CA PRO A 165 12.24 -0.72 3.55
C PRO A 165 11.21 -0.55 2.43
N MET A 166 10.33 0.43 2.52
CA MET A 166 9.27 0.70 1.56
C MET A 166 9.08 2.20 1.37
N GLU A 167 8.90 2.62 0.14
CA GLU A 167 8.38 3.95 -0.20
C GLU A 167 6.94 3.84 -0.67
N LEU A 168 6.05 4.61 -0.05
CA LEU A 168 4.64 4.64 -0.39
C LEU A 168 4.25 6.05 -0.80
N ASN A 169 4.15 6.28 -2.10
CA ASN A 169 3.72 7.57 -2.63
C ASN A 169 2.25 7.48 -3.04
N MET A 170 1.38 8.03 -2.21
CA MET A 170 -0.06 8.04 -2.40
C MET A 170 -0.64 9.42 -2.30
N ASP A 171 -1.74 9.64 -2.99
CA ASP A 171 -2.53 10.85 -3.00
C ASP A 171 -3.95 10.55 -2.52
N GLY A 172 -4.45 11.35 -1.57
CA GLY A 172 -5.78 11.19 -1.01
C GLY A 172 -6.85 11.76 -1.94
N TRP A 173 -7.55 10.87 -2.62
CA TRP A 173 -8.71 11.21 -3.48
C TRP A 173 -8.47 12.33 -4.50
N GLY A 174 -7.27 12.40 -5.07
CA GLY A 174 -6.91 13.42 -6.03
C GLY A 174 -6.79 14.82 -5.42
N SER A 175 -6.53 14.91 -4.12
CA SER A 175 -6.44 16.19 -3.43
C SER A 175 -5.22 17.03 -3.83
N ASN A 176 -4.08 16.37 -4.07
CA ASN A 176 -2.84 16.99 -4.52
C ASN A 176 -1.98 15.96 -5.26
N GLU A 177 -1.58 16.27 -6.47
CA GLU A 177 -0.63 15.44 -7.19
C GLU A 177 0.75 15.52 -6.55
N LYS A 178 1.20 14.41 -5.97
CA LYS A 178 2.50 14.29 -5.28
C LYS A 178 3.46 13.34 -5.97
N TYR A 179 3.15 12.91 -7.17
CA TYR A 179 4.06 12.02 -7.88
C TYR A 179 5.38 12.72 -8.17
N PRO A 180 6.51 12.03 -8.07
CA PRO A 180 7.82 12.65 -8.25
C PRO A 180 7.95 13.48 -9.53
N HIS A 181 7.27 13.07 -10.60
CA HIS A 181 7.28 13.76 -11.89
C HIS A 181 6.31 14.95 -11.98
N ALA A 182 5.34 15.08 -11.08
CA ALA A 182 4.32 16.12 -11.12
C ALA A 182 4.63 17.35 -10.24
N LEU A 183 5.60 17.23 -9.35
CA LEU A 183 5.90 18.26 -8.35
C LEU A 183 6.61 19.51 -8.91
N GLY A 184 7.18 19.43 -10.10
CA GLY A 184 7.97 20.51 -10.68
C GLY A 184 9.40 20.60 -10.10
N GLU A 185 10.23 21.42 -10.77
CA GLU A 185 11.63 21.58 -10.36
C GLU A 185 11.76 22.54 -9.15
N PRO A 186 12.75 22.32 -8.26
CA PRO A 186 13.77 21.28 -8.30
C PRO A 186 13.36 19.94 -7.66
N ALA A 187 12.14 19.83 -7.12
CA ALA A 187 11.69 18.64 -6.40
C ALA A 187 11.74 17.38 -7.27
N THR A 188 11.28 17.46 -8.52
CA THR A 188 11.31 16.33 -9.47
C THR A 188 12.72 15.79 -9.68
N SER A 189 13.69 16.66 -9.93
CA SER A 189 15.09 16.23 -10.12
C SER A 189 15.71 15.65 -8.86
N ILE A 190 15.41 16.22 -7.70
CA ILE A 190 15.90 15.73 -6.42
C ILE A 190 15.30 14.35 -6.14
N ASN A 191 13.99 14.19 -6.25
CA ASN A 191 13.32 12.91 -5.99
C ASN A 191 13.82 11.81 -6.95
N ARG A 192 14.01 12.15 -8.23
CA ARG A 192 14.60 11.24 -9.20
C ARG A 192 16.00 10.76 -8.83
N TRP A 193 16.79 11.60 -8.18
CA TRP A 193 18.12 11.22 -7.73
C TRP A 193 18.09 10.19 -6.60
N TYR A 194 17.04 10.24 -5.76
CA TYR A 194 16.88 9.35 -4.61
C TYR A 194 16.15 8.03 -4.93
N LEU A 195 15.47 7.94 -6.07
CA LEU A 195 14.90 6.70 -6.60
C LEU A 195 15.98 5.84 -7.28
#